data_059f51f3ce3d4c46db9e53b76ece4558
#
_entry.id   059f51f3ce3d4c46db9e53b76ece4558
#
_cell.length_a   1.000
_cell.length_b   1.000
_cell.length_c   1.000
_cell.angle_alpha   90.00
_cell.angle_beta   90.00
_cell.angle_gamma   90.00
#
_symmetry.space_group_name_H-M   'P 1'
#
loop_
_entity.id
_entity.type
_entity.pdbx_description
1 polymer ?
#
loop_
_entity_poly.entity_id
_entity_poly.type
_entity_poly.pdbx_seq_one_letter_code
_entity_poly.pdbx_strand_id
1 'polypeptide(L)' 'LKAELKRKGVTYSQLVEKLAEIGVDEKEVNIRNKLARGKFSASFMAQCLIAIGAISIRLDDV' A
#
# COMPACT_ATOMS: atom_id res chain seq x y z
N LEU A 1 -7.14 0.59 5.52
CA LEU A 1 -5.74 0.42 5.13
C LEU A 1 -4.78 0.54 6.32
N LYS A 2 -5.00 1.50 7.19
CA LYS A 2 -4.17 1.63 8.40
C LYS A 2 -4.18 0.34 9.23
N ALA A 3 -5.34 -0.28 9.37
CA ALA A 3 -5.48 -1.52 10.13
C ALA A 3 -4.65 -2.64 9.50
N GLU A 4 -4.63 -2.73 8.18
CA GLU A 4 -3.85 -3.73 7.47
C GLU A 4 -2.35 -3.50 7.66
N LEU A 5 -1.90 -2.26 7.58
CA LEU A 5 -0.49 -1.92 7.80
C LEU A 5 -0.07 -2.30 9.22
N LYS A 6 -0.90 -1.96 10.19
CA LYS A 6 -0.61 -2.27 11.59
C LYS A 6 -0.58 -3.78 11.83
N ARG A 7 -1.54 -4.49 11.28
CA ARG A 7 -1.62 -5.94 11.41
C ARG A 7 -0.40 -6.64 10.83
N LYS A 8 0.11 -6.12 9.72
CA LYS A 8 1.28 -6.68 9.04
C LYS A 8 2.60 -6.14 9.57
N GLY A 9 2.56 -5.18 10.49
CA GLY A 9 3.76 -4.59 11.04
C GLY A 9 4.56 -3.77 10.04
N VAL A 10 3.88 -3.13 9.09
CA VAL A 10 4.51 -2.35 8.03
C VAL A 10 4.46 -0.86 8.38
N THR A 11 5.62 -0.21 8.43
CA THR A 11 5.71 1.23 8.63
C THR A 11 5.49 1.95 7.29
N TYR A 12 5.26 3.26 7.36
CA TYR A 12 5.10 4.05 6.13
C TYR A 12 6.37 4.04 5.29
N SER A 13 7.52 4.05 5.96
CA SER A 13 8.81 3.96 5.27
C SER A 13 8.94 2.64 4.50
N GLN A 14 8.56 1.56 5.14
CA GLN A 14 8.57 0.24 4.50
C GLN A 14 7.56 0.15 3.37
N LEU A 15 6.41 0.82 3.52
CA LEU A 15 5.40 0.86 2.47
C LEU A 15 5.94 1.56 1.23
N VAL A 16 6.69 2.66 1.40
CA VAL A 16 7.33 3.34 0.27
C VAL A 16 8.22 2.37 -0.50
N GLU A 17 9.03 1.59 0.21
CA GLU A 17 9.92 0.62 -0.42
C GLU A 17 9.15 -0.48 -1.15
N LYS A 18 8.10 -0.97 -0.53
CA LYS A 18 7.27 -2.03 -1.11
C LYS A 18 6.51 -1.54 -2.36
N LEU A 19 6.03 -0.31 -2.32
CA LEU A 19 5.37 0.29 -3.49
C LEU A 19 6.37 0.47 -4.63
N ALA A 20 7.60 0.87 -4.32
CA ALA A 20 8.64 1.02 -5.33
C ALA A 20 8.92 -0.30 -6.04
N GLU A 21 8.85 -1.42 -5.33
CA GLU A 21 9.07 -2.74 -5.91
C GLU A 21 8.05 -3.08 -7.00
N ILE A 22 6.85 -2.54 -6.89
CA ILE A 22 5.81 -2.76 -7.90
C ILE A 22 5.67 -1.58 -8.86
N GLY A 23 6.68 -0.72 -8.88
CA GLY A 23 6.75 0.38 -9.83
C GLY A 23 5.95 1.62 -9.44
N VAL A 24 5.56 1.73 -8.18
CA VAL A 24 4.81 2.88 -7.69
C VAL A 24 5.74 3.80 -6.91
N ASP A 25 6.00 4.99 -7.45
CA ASP A 25 6.85 5.99 -6.80
C ASP A 25 6.00 6.87 -5.89
N GLU A 26 6.16 6.70 -4.59
CA GLU A 26 5.40 7.46 -3.61
C GLU A 26 6.32 7.88 -2.47
N LYS A 27 6.02 9.00 -1.84
CA LYS A 27 6.80 9.53 -0.73
C LYS A 27 6.08 9.29 0.58
N GLU A 28 6.86 9.06 1.65
CA GLU A 28 6.32 8.79 2.98
C GLU A 28 5.37 9.89 3.44
N VAL A 29 5.74 11.16 3.22
CA VAL A 29 4.92 12.28 3.64
C VAL A 29 3.57 12.28 2.92
N ASN A 30 3.56 11.91 1.64
CA ASN A 30 2.33 11.84 0.86
C ASN A 30 1.43 10.70 1.35
N ILE A 31 2.02 9.56 1.65
CA ILE A 31 1.28 8.42 2.19
C ILE A 31 0.66 8.79 3.54
N ARG A 32 1.45 9.40 4.41
CA ARG A 32 0.98 9.82 5.72
C ARG A 32 -0.20 10.79 5.60
N ASN A 33 -0.11 11.76 4.70
CA ASN A 33 -1.18 12.72 4.49
C ASN A 33 -2.43 12.07 3.93
N LYS A 34 -2.29 11.19 2.96
CA LYS A 34 -3.43 10.48 2.37
C LYS A 34 -4.17 9.65 3.42
N LEU A 35 -3.44 8.93 4.24
CA LEU A 35 -4.04 8.08 5.27
C LEU A 35 -4.64 8.91 6.40
N ALA A 36 -4.01 10.02 6.77
CA ALA A 36 -4.52 10.90 7.81
C ALA A 36 -5.85 11.54 7.41
N ARG A 37 -5.98 11.91 6.14
CA ARG A 37 -7.22 12.52 5.62
C ARG A 37 -8.29 11.48 5.32
N GLY A 38 -7.91 10.22 5.16
CA GLY A 38 -8.82 9.17 4.73
C GLY A 38 -9.31 9.35 3.30
N LYS A 39 -8.63 10.17 2.52
CA LYS A 39 -8.99 10.44 1.12
C LYS A 39 -7.90 9.96 0.18
N PHE A 40 -8.12 8.82 -0.42
CA PHE A 40 -7.23 8.27 -1.42
C PHE A 40 -8.05 7.41 -2.38
N SER A 41 -7.53 7.22 -3.59
CA SER A 41 -8.24 6.48 -4.62
C SER A 41 -8.27 4.98 -4.32
N ALA A 42 -9.25 4.29 -4.91
CA ALA A 42 -9.32 2.84 -4.82
C ALA A 42 -8.08 2.19 -5.43
N SER A 43 -7.53 2.81 -6.49
CA SER A 43 -6.30 2.33 -7.13
C SER A 43 -5.13 2.37 -6.15
N PHE A 44 -4.98 3.47 -5.41
CA PHE A 44 -3.91 3.60 -4.43
C PHE A 44 -4.07 2.55 -3.32
N MET A 45 -5.28 2.37 -2.83
CA MET A 45 -5.56 1.36 -1.80
C MET A 45 -5.19 -0.04 -2.30
N ALA A 46 -5.59 -0.38 -3.53
CA ALA A 46 -5.27 -1.68 -4.10
C ALA A 46 -3.76 -1.87 -4.24
N GLN A 47 -3.05 -0.84 -4.70
CA GLN A 47 -1.59 -0.90 -4.82
C GLN A 47 -0.93 -1.15 -3.48
N CYS A 48 -1.37 -0.48 -2.43
CA CYS A 48 -0.84 -0.67 -1.09
C CYS A 48 -1.10 -2.08 -0.58
N LEU A 49 -2.31 -2.60 -0.76
CA LEU A 49 -2.66 -3.94 -0.31
C LEU A 49 -1.85 -5.01 -1.05
N ILE A 50 -1.62 -4.83 -2.33
CA ILE A 50 -0.78 -5.74 -3.11
C ILE A 50 0.67 -5.66 -2.61
N ALA A 51 1.16 -4.45 -2.40
CA ALA A 51 2.55 -4.23 -1.99
C ALA A 51 2.88 -4.88 -0.66
N ILE A 52 1.95 -4.86 0.29
CA ILE A 52 2.17 -5.46 1.61
C ILE A 52 1.77 -6.93 1.68
N GLY A 53 1.29 -7.49 0.56
CA GLY A 53 0.91 -8.90 0.52
C GLY A 53 -0.44 -9.22 1.15
N ALA A 54 -1.29 -8.21 1.40
CA ALA A 54 -2.62 -8.43 1.96
C ALA A 54 -3.57 -9.06 0.96
N ILE A 55 -3.36 -8.76 -0.33
CA ILE A 55 -4.09 -9.40 -1.43
C ILE A 55 -3.09 -9.78 -2.51
N SER A 56 -3.45 -10.74 -3.33
CA SER A 56 -2.61 -11.15 -4.45
C SER A 56 -3.47 -11.38 -5.68
N ILE A 57 -2.90 -11.08 -6.84
CA ILE A 57 -3.56 -11.32 -8.12
C ILE A 57 -2.91 -12.55 -8.72
N ARG A 58 -3.72 -13.56 -9.00
CA ARG A 58 -3.25 -14.84 -9.52
C ARG A 58 -3.86 -15.07 -10.87
N LEU A 59 -3.08 -14.77 -11.88
CA LEU A 59 -3.53 -14.90 -13.26
C LEU A 59 -3.65 -16.34 -13.72
N ASP A 60 -2.87 -17.21 -13.10
CA ASP A 60 -2.85 -18.64 -13.43
C ASP A 60 -4.02 -19.41 -12.85
N ASP A 61 -4.81 -18.77 -11.98
CA ASP A 61 -6.00 -19.39 -11.39
C ASP A 61 -7.26 -19.13 -12.19
N VAL A 62 -7.15 -18.49 -13.31
CA VAL A 62 -8.27 -18.12 -14.15
C VAL A 62 -8.87 -19.33 -14.87
#